data_424166af5daf6b7b019d242f005d711f
#
_entry.id   424166af5daf6b7b019d242f005d711f
#
_cell.length_a   1.000
_cell.length_b   1.000
_cell.length_c   1.000
_cell.angle_alpha   90.00
_cell.angle_beta   90.00
_cell.angle_gamma   90.00
#
_symmetry.space_group_name_H-M   'P 1'
#
loop_
_entity.id
_entity.type
_entity.pdbx_description
1 polymer ?
#
loop_
_entity_poly.entity_id
_entity_poly.type
_entity_poly.pdbx_seq_one_letter_code
_entity_poly.pdbx_strand_id
1 'polypeptide(L)'
;MASFVSAECILPNHRSGLGFVHGRDRSLRVTNISQLQNAPKSPRSFSFLLSVKASESKPHVAVKSKGRSSFSQTAAVRHMTGSVTRTHGLRFAVVVARFNEIVTKPLLEGALGTFKNYSVQDEDIDVVWVPGSFEIGVVAARLGKSGKYHAILCIGAVIRGDTTHYDAVANSAASGVLSAGLHSGGVPCIFGVLTCDNMDQFGYVQALNRAGGKSGNKGAEAALTAVS
;
A
#
# COMPACT_ATOMS: atom_id res chain seq x y z
N MET A 1 -47.22 27.60 4.44
CA MET A 1 -47.96 26.40 4.77
C MET A 1 -47.54 25.30 3.75
N ALA A 2 -46.71 24.42 4.14
CA ALA A 2 -46.38 23.21 3.35
C ALA A 2 -46.10 22.11 4.34
N SER A 3 -46.94 21.06 4.28
CA SER A 3 -47.06 19.98 5.24
C SER A 3 -45.91 19.00 5.14
N PHE A 4 -45.34 18.65 6.29
CA PHE A 4 -44.46 17.51 6.48
C PHE A 4 -45.26 16.21 6.36
N VAL A 5 -44.84 15.30 5.51
CA VAL A 5 -45.30 13.91 5.51
C VAL A 5 -44.22 13.05 6.15
N SER A 6 -44.53 12.55 7.33
CA SER A 6 -43.72 11.59 8.05
C SER A 6 -43.97 10.19 7.46
N ALA A 7 -42.94 9.51 7.00
CA ALA A 7 -43.01 8.11 6.58
C ALA A 7 -42.55 7.23 7.75
N GLU A 8 -43.52 6.61 8.44
CA GLU A 8 -43.30 5.55 9.43
C GLU A 8 -42.96 4.24 8.69
N CYS A 9 -41.81 3.66 8.98
CA CYS A 9 -41.47 2.30 8.57
C CYS A 9 -42.11 1.29 9.53
N ILE A 10 -43.13 0.58 9.04
CA ILE A 10 -43.79 -0.54 9.71
C ILE A 10 -42.93 -1.79 9.53
N LEU A 11 -42.43 -2.35 10.64
CA LEU A 11 -41.82 -3.68 10.70
C LEU A 11 -42.89 -4.75 10.82
N PRO A 12 -42.88 -5.85 10.05
CA PRO A 12 -43.74 -6.98 10.31
C PRO A 12 -43.17 -7.87 11.40
N ASN A 13 -44.01 -8.06 12.43
CA ASN A 13 -43.81 -8.97 13.54
C ASN A 13 -44.22 -10.40 13.10
N HIS A 14 -43.28 -11.34 13.04
CA HIS A 14 -43.61 -12.76 12.87
C HIS A 14 -43.18 -13.55 14.10
N ARG A 15 -44.17 -13.86 14.94
CA ARG A 15 -44.11 -14.91 15.96
C ARG A 15 -44.59 -16.24 15.34
N SER A 16 -43.85 -17.28 15.60
CA SER A 16 -44.19 -18.70 15.78
C SER A 16 -42.99 -19.54 15.47
N GLY A 17 -42.57 -20.55 16.17
CA GLY A 17 -43.14 -21.41 17.16
C GLY A 17 -42.06 -22.42 17.57
N LEU A 18 -42.20 -22.93 18.75
CA LEU A 18 -41.32 -23.90 19.43
C LEU A 18 -41.07 -25.17 18.60
N GLY A 19 -39.79 -25.60 18.58
CA GLY A 19 -39.40 -26.95 18.21
C GLY A 19 -38.16 -27.36 18.99
N PHE A 20 -38.34 -28.02 20.16
CA PHE A 20 -37.29 -28.69 20.92
C PHE A 20 -36.87 -29.94 20.19
N VAL A 21 -35.58 -30.05 19.81
CA VAL A 21 -34.98 -31.34 19.49
C VAL A 21 -33.68 -31.47 20.28
N HIS A 22 -33.69 -32.41 21.19
CA HIS A 22 -32.57 -32.98 21.92
C HIS A 22 -31.57 -33.63 20.93
N GLY A 23 -30.28 -33.39 21.10
CA GLY A 23 -29.30 -34.14 20.31
C GLY A 23 -27.83 -33.82 20.55
N ARG A 24 -27.28 -34.46 21.58
CA ARG A 24 -25.89 -34.92 21.73
C ARG A 24 -24.73 -33.89 21.81
N ASP A 25 -24.38 -33.75 23.05
CA ASP A 25 -23.05 -33.53 23.60
C ASP A 25 -21.92 -34.12 22.72
N ARG A 26 -21.02 -33.27 22.18
CA ARG A 26 -19.69 -33.65 21.71
C ARG A 26 -18.67 -32.82 22.45
N SER A 27 -18.21 -33.38 23.55
CA SER A 27 -17.02 -33.06 24.30
C SER A 27 -15.87 -32.71 23.37
N LEU A 28 -15.48 -31.43 23.30
CA LEU A 28 -14.23 -30.98 22.73
C LEU A 28 -13.14 -31.33 23.76
N ARG A 29 -12.34 -32.36 23.44
CA ARG A 29 -11.11 -32.65 24.17
C ARG A 29 -10.12 -31.52 23.92
N VAL A 30 -9.82 -30.80 24.98
CA VAL A 30 -8.64 -29.94 25.08
C VAL A 30 -7.41 -30.85 25.12
N THR A 31 -6.69 -30.95 24.04
CA THR A 31 -5.39 -31.61 24.00
C THR A 31 -4.32 -30.65 24.54
N ASN A 32 -3.70 -31.07 25.63
CA ASN A 32 -2.57 -30.44 26.29
C ASN A 32 -1.42 -30.15 25.28
N ILE A 33 -1.04 -28.88 25.21
CA ILE A 33 0.21 -28.44 24.57
C ILE A 33 1.35 -28.61 25.57
N SER A 34 1.91 -29.79 25.66
CA SER A 34 3.11 -30.06 26.43
C SER A 34 4.01 -31.12 25.82
N GLN A 35 4.17 -31.11 24.49
CA GLN A 35 5.24 -31.90 23.85
C GLN A 35 5.62 -31.29 22.49
N LEU A 36 6.47 -30.26 22.53
CA LEU A 36 7.30 -29.85 21.40
C LEU A 36 8.59 -29.22 21.94
N GLN A 37 9.31 -30.00 22.74
CA GLN A 37 10.74 -29.80 23.00
C GLN A 37 11.47 -30.93 22.30
N ASN A 38 11.94 -30.68 21.08
CA ASN A 38 13.11 -31.31 20.45
C ASN A 38 13.24 -30.78 19.03
N ALA A 39 13.91 -29.63 18.88
CA ALA A 39 14.47 -29.20 17.62
C ALA A 39 16.00 -29.39 17.70
N PRO A 40 16.63 -30.04 16.71
CA PRO A 40 18.07 -30.20 16.71
C PRO A 40 18.77 -28.89 16.34
N LYS A 41 19.67 -28.47 17.22
CA LYS A 41 20.68 -27.44 16.97
C LYS A 41 21.69 -27.98 15.96
N SER A 42 21.91 -27.32 14.84
CA SER A 42 23.26 -27.13 14.29
C SER A 42 23.28 -26.05 13.20
N PRO A 43 24.10 -25.03 13.32
CA PRO A 43 24.42 -24.16 12.20
C PRO A 43 25.52 -24.82 11.38
N ARG A 44 25.25 -25.18 10.14
CA ARG A 44 26.31 -25.56 9.19
C ARG A 44 26.97 -24.30 8.68
N SER A 45 28.16 -24.02 9.21
CA SER A 45 29.11 -23.06 8.65
C SER A 45 29.60 -23.60 7.29
N PHE A 46 29.27 -22.90 6.23
CA PHE A 46 29.88 -23.10 4.94
C PHE A 46 31.21 -22.36 4.89
N SER A 47 32.32 -23.09 5.08
CA SER A 47 33.67 -22.60 4.80
C SER A 47 33.93 -22.77 3.31
N PHE A 48 34.05 -21.67 2.60
CA PHE A 48 34.52 -21.64 1.21
C PHE A 48 36.05 -21.70 1.24
N LEU A 49 36.62 -22.85 0.96
CA LEU A 49 38.07 -22.99 0.72
C LEU A 49 38.38 -22.56 -0.72
N LEU A 50 38.89 -21.35 -0.87
CA LEU A 50 39.53 -20.91 -2.10
C LEU A 50 40.95 -21.49 -2.15
N SER A 51 41.14 -22.54 -2.95
CA SER A 51 42.43 -23.08 -3.29
C SER A 51 43.09 -22.18 -4.35
N VAL A 52 44.06 -21.38 -3.94
CA VAL A 52 44.90 -20.61 -4.84
C VAL A 52 46.14 -21.44 -5.16
N LYS A 53 46.25 -21.91 -6.41
CA LYS A 53 47.50 -22.51 -6.95
C LYS A 53 48.51 -21.39 -7.15
N ALA A 54 49.61 -21.46 -6.41
CA ALA A 54 50.79 -20.67 -6.65
C ALA A 54 51.55 -21.22 -7.85
N SER A 55 51.82 -20.38 -8.84
CA SER A 55 52.85 -20.64 -9.87
C SER A 55 54.01 -19.72 -9.60
N GLU A 56 55.17 -20.35 -9.36
CA GLU A 56 56.47 -19.70 -9.21
C GLU A 56 56.93 -19.16 -10.54
N SER A 57 57.42 -17.88 -10.59
CA SER A 57 58.39 -17.42 -11.55
C SER A 57 59.23 -16.30 -10.93
N LYS A 58 60.53 -16.38 -11.22
CA LYS A 58 61.71 -15.76 -10.65
C LYS A 58 61.81 -14.22 -10.80
N PRO A 59 62.78 -13.59 -10.12
CA PRO A 59 62.74 -12.20 -9.75
C PRO A 59 63.31 -11.25 -10.80
N HIS A 60 62.68 -10.14 -11.04
CA HIS A 60 63.27 -8.97 -11.66
C HIS A 60 63.31 -7.78 -10.71
N VAL A 61 64.51 -7.20 -10.71
CA VAL A 61 65.06 -6.10 -9.95
C VAL A 61 64.07 -4.96 -9.69
N ALA A 62 64.06 -4.54 -8.42
CA ALA A 62 63.32 -3.41 -7.90
C ALA A 62 63.86 -2.08 -8.41
N VAL A 63 63.02 -1.26 -8.97
CA VAL A 63 63.20 0.19 -9.02
C VAL A 63 62.25 0.80 -7.97
N LYS A 64 62.84 1.39 -6.92
CA LYS A 64 62.18 2.19 -5.91
C LYS A 64 61.64 3.46 -6.53
N SER A 65 60.34 3.59 -6.68
CA SER A 65 59.71 4.90 -6.74
C SER A 65 58.91 5.13 -5.44
N LYS A 66 59.47 5.98 -4.57
CA LYS A 66 58.79 6.58 -3.43
C LYS A 66 57.68 7.49 -3.96
N GLY A 67 56.45 7.13 -3.69
CA GLY A 67 55.30 7.98 -3.91
C GLY A 67 54.12 7.41 -3.12
N ARG A 68 54.23 7.42 -1.77
CA ARG A 68 53.06 7.21 -0.92
C ARG A 68 52.24 8.49 -0.92
N SER A 69 51.35 8.65 -1.88
CA SER A 69 50.17 9.47 -1.68
C SER A 69 49.15 8.61 -0.97
N SER A 70 49.06 8.76 0.33
CA SER A 70 47.95 8.21 1.14
C SER A 70 46.72 9.07 0.89
N PHE A 71 46.19 9.06 -0.31
CA PHE A 71 44.82 9.45 -0.56
C PHE A 71 43.97 8.22 -0.29
N SER A 72 43.36 8.19 0.90
CA SER A 72 42.23 7.34 1.11
C SER A 72 41.15 7.75 0.11
N GLN A 73 40.87 6.90 -0.88
CA GLN A 73 39.70 7.07 -1.73
C GLN A 73 38.49 6.94 -0.78
N THR A 74 37.94 8.08 -0.40
CA THR A 74 36.62 8.13 0.20
C THR A 74 35.69 7.59 -0.86
N ALA A 75 35.07 6.42 -0.60
CA ALA A 75 34.07 5.86 -1.48
C ALA A 75 32.99 6.93 -1.69
N ALA A 76 32.81 7.37 -2.94
CA ALA A 76 31.80 8.35 -3.26
C ALA A 76 30.41 7.80 -2.85
N VAL A 77 29.62 8.60 -2.15
CA VAL A 77 28.26 8.22 -1.78
C VAL A 77 27.49 7.95 -3.06
N ARG A 78 26.93 6.74 -3.15
CA ARG A 78 26.14 6.35 -4.31
C ARG A 78 24.69 6.82 -4.09
N HIS A 79 24.25 7.79 -4.89
CA HIS A 79 22.87 8.23 -4.94
C HIS A 79 22.07 7.35 -5.92
N MET A 80 20.94 6.82 -5.46
CA MET A 80 20.02 6.05 -6.29
C MET A 80 18.68 6.78 -6.30
N THR A 81 18.20 7.15 -7.48
CA THR A 81 16.90 7.78 -7.71
C THR A 81 16.12 6.96 -8.72
N GLY A 82 14.81 6.89 -8.53
CA GLY A 82 13.92 6.26 -9.49
C GLY A 82 13.91 7.00 -10.84
N SER A 83 13.50 6.33 -11.89
CA SER A 83 13.45 6.89 -13.24
C SER A 83 12.00 6.99 -13.71
N VAL A 84 11.49 8.19 -13.84
CA VAL A 84 10.16 8.47 -14.37
C VAL A 84 10.04 8.31 -15.89
N THR A 85 11.13 7.97 -16.59
CA THR A 85 11.15 7.83 -18.05
C THR A 85 11.03 6.39 -18.55
N ARG A 86 11.05 5.41 -17.65
CA ARG A 86 10.99 3.97 -17.98
C ARG A 86 9.65 3.37 -17.56
N THR A 87 8.57 3.84 -18.15
CA THR A 87 7.21 3.40 -17.82
C THR A 87 6.64 2.35 -18.76
N HIS A 88 7.27 2.13 -19.91
CA HIS A 88 6.80 1.17 -20.90
C HIS A 88 6.75 -0.26 -20.36
N GLY A 89 5.58 -0.89 -20.44
CA GLY A 89 5.35 -2.25 -19.93
C GLY A 89 5.11 -2.34 -18.42
N LEU A 90 5.09 -1.20 -17.70
CA LEU A 90 4.70 -1.18 -16.29
C LEU A 90 3.18 -1.14 -16.18
N ARG A 91 2.63 -2.01 -15.34
CA ARG A 91 1.20 -2.08 -15.06
C ARG A 91 0.89 -1.51 -13.68
N PHE A 92 -0.19 -0.73 -13.61
CA PHE A 92 -0.62 -0.05 -12.41
C PHE A 92 -2.05 -0.45 -12.05
N ALA A 93 -2.33 -0.58 -10.75
CA ALA A 93 -3.69 -0.63 -10.25
C ALA A 93 -4.01 0.64 -9.46
N VAL A 94 -5.21 1.18 -9.64
CA VAL A 94 -5.71 2.32 -8.88
C VAL A 94 -6.94 1.87 -8.10
N VAL A 95 -6.84 1.81 -6.77
CA VAL A 95 -7.97 1.48 -5.89
C VAL A 95 -8.61 2.77 -5.41
N VAL A 96 -9.88 2.99 -5.73
CA VAL A 96 -10.58 4.26 -5.52
C VAL A 96 -11.81 4.07 -4.64
N ALA A 97 -11.94 4.86 -3.58
CA ALA A 97 -13.12 4.87 -2.73
C ALA A 97 -14.28 5.63 -3.41
N ARG A 98 -15.49 5.04 -3.37
CA ARG A 98 -16.72 5.71 -3.83
C ARG A 98 -17.22 6.74 -2.84
N PHE A 99 -17.05 6.50 -1.55
CA PHE A 99 -17.43 7.48 -0.54
C PHE A 99 -16.64 8.77 -0.75
N ASN A 100 -17.33 9.91 -0.75
CA ASN A 100 -16.81 11.22 -1.16
C ASN A 100 -16.38 11.27 -2.64
N GLU A 101 -17.17 10.67 -3.55
CA GLU A 101 -16.86 10.58 -4.98
C GLU A 101 -16.63 11.95 -5.64
N ILE A 102 -17.28 12.99 -5.15
CA ILE A 102 -17.06 14.38 -5.59
C ILE A 102 -15.59 14.83 -5.43
N VAL A 103 -14.85 14.19 -4.52
CA VAL A 103 -13.42 14.44 -4.27
C VAL A 103 -12.56 13.37 -4.93
N THR A 104 -12.95 12.09 -4.81
CA THR A 104 -12.11 10.98 -5.29
C THR A 104 -12.08 10.87 -6.80
N LYS A 105 -13.13 11.28 -7.51
CA LYS A 105 -13.11 11.37 -8.97
C LYS A 105 -12.06 12.35 -9.52
N PRO A 106 -12.05 13.64 -9.10
CA PRO A 106 -10.99 14.56 -9.52
C PRO A 106 -9.57 14.10 -9.15
N LEU A 107 -9.41 13.40 -8.01
CA LEU A 107 -8.12 12.80 -7.65
C LEU A 107 -7.71 11.71 -8.65
N LEU A 108 -8.66 10.84 -9.04
CA LEU A 108 -8.44 9.81 -10.05
C LEU A 108 -8.11 10.42 -11.41
N GLU A 109 -8.84 11.44 -11.83
CA GLU A 109 -8.58 12.15 -13.10
C GLU A 109 -7.17 12.75 -13.13
N GLY A 110 -6.74 13.36 -12.01
CA GLY A 110 -5.38 13.86 -11.87
C GLY A 110 -4.32 12.76 -11.94
N ALA A 111 -4.60 11.61 -11.34
CA ALA A 111 -3.71 10.45 -11.39
C ALA A 111 -3.59 9.89 -12.82
N LEU A 112 -4.72 9.69 -13.52
CA LEU A 112 -4.75 9.19 -14.90
C LEU A 112 -4.05 10.17 -15.85
N GLY A 113 -4.26 11.49 -15.68
CA GLY A 113 -3.55 12.51 -16.42
C GLY A 113 -2.03 12.44 -16.22
N THR A 114 -1.58 12.18 -14.98
CA THR A 114 -0.17 11.99 -14.68
C THR A 114 0.39 10.73 -15.35
N PHE A 115 -0.27 9.59 -15.22
CA PHE A 115 0.15 8.37 -15.91
C PHE A 115 0.30 8.58 -17.42
N LYS A 116 -0.67 9.25 -18.04
CA LYS A 116 -0.62 9.59 -19.48
C LYS A 116 0.57 10.50 -19.81
N ASN A 117 0.86 11.52 -19.00
CA ASN A 117 2.00 12.42 -19.20
C ASN A 117 3.34 11.70 -19.12
N TYR A 118 3.39 10.58 -18.38
CA TYR A 118 4.58 9.72 -18.29
C TYR A 118 4.50 8.48 -19.20
N SER A 119 3.68 8.54 -20.25
CA SER A 119 3.58 7.52 -21.31
C SER A 119 3.14 6.12 -20.84
N VAL A 120 2.44 6.02 -19.71
CA VAL A 120 1.72 4.80 -19.33
C VAL A 120 0.50 4.66 -20.22
N GLN A 121 0.29 3.49 -20.81
CA GLN A 121 -0.84 3.22 -21.68
C GLN A 121 -2.11 2.96 -20.86
N ASP A 122 -3.28 3.35 -21.40
CA ASP A 122 -4.56 3.16 -20.70
C ASP A 122 -4.84 1.67 -20.40
N GLU A 123 -4.40 0.76 -21.29
CA GLU A 123 -4.50 -0.70 -21.13
C GLU A 123 -3.62 -1.29 -20.01
N ASP A 124 -2.65 -0.52 -19.53
CA ASP A 124 -1.77 -0.90 -18.42
C ASP A 124 -2.27 -0.37 -17.06
N ILE A 125 -3.45 0.26 -17.02
CA ILE A 125 -4.04 0.83 -15.83
C ILE A 125 -5.39 0.15 -15.53
N ASP A 126 -5.47 -0.55 -14.41
CA ASP A 126 -6.72 -1.11 -13.90
C ASP A 126 -7.26 -0.25 -12.75
N VAL A 127 -8.48 0.27 -12.90
CA VAL A 127 -9.16 1.04 -11.85
C VAL A 127 -10.19 0.18 -11.13
N VAL A 128 -10.04 0.04 -9.81
CA VAL A 128 -10.92 -0.77 -8.96
C VAL A 128 -11.63 0.13 -7.95
N TRP A 129 -12.95 0.21 -8.04
CA TRP A 129 -13.78 0.97 -7.13
C TRP A 129 -14.17 0.15 -5.89
N VAL A 130 -13.97 0.74 -4.70
CA VAL A 130 -14.35 0.17 -3.41
C VAL A 130 -15.39 1.07 -2.71
N PRO A 131 -16.19 0.55 -1.77
CA PRO A 131 -17.23 1.36 -1.12
C PRO A 131 -16.67 2.58 -0.38
N GLY A 132 -15.63 2.43 0.41
CA GLY A 132 -15.03 3.49 1.22
C GLY A 132 -13.53 3.35 1.39
N SER A 133 -12.94 4.30 2.10
CA SER A 133 -11.49 4.32 2.35
C SER A 133 -11.04 3.16 3.24
N PHE A 134 -11.94 2.60 4.06
CA PHE A 134 -11.65 1.46 4.93
C PHE A 134 -11.29 0.20 4.14
N GLU A 135 -11.96 -0.06 3.01
CA GLU A 135 -11.79 -1.26 2.19
C GLU A 135 -10.57 -1.19 1.27
N ILE A 136 -9.97 -0.02 1.06
CA ILE A 136 -8.83 0.18 0.15
C ILE A 136 -7.69 -0.80 0.46
N GLY A 137 -7.28 -0.90 1.73
CA GLY A 137 -6.15 -1.72 2.13
C GLY A 137 -6.32 -3.20 1.83
N VAL A 138 -7.55 -3.73 2.00
CA VAL A 138 -7.88 -5.13 1.72
C VAL A 138 -7.74 -5.45 0.23
N VAL A 139 -8.28 -4.56 -0.62
CA VAL A 139 -8.22 -4.72 -2.08
C VAL A 139 -6.80 -4.53 -2.59
N ALA A 140 -6.09 -3.51 -2.10
CA ALA A 140 -4.67 -3.28 -2.44
C ALA A 140 -3.79 -4.50 -2.10
N ALA A 141 -3.97 -5.10 -0.92
CA ALA A 141 -3.24 -6.31 -0.54
C ALA A 141 -3.51 -7.48 -1.49
N ARG A 142 -4.75 -7.62 -1.95
CA ARG A 142 -5.13 -8.68 -2.88
C ARG A 142 -4.55 -8.47 -4.28
N LEU A 143 -4.56 -7.24 -4.77
CA LEU A 143 -3.97 -6.87 -6.06
C LEU A 143 -2.44 -7.01 -6.02
N GLY A 144 -1.77 -6.60 -4.93
CA GLY A 144 -0.33 -6.76 -4.76
C GLY A 144 0.10 -8.23 -4.82
N LYS A 145 -0.60 -9.10 -4.11
CA LYS A 145 -0.32 -10.55 -4.12
C LYS A 145 -0.55 -11.21 -5.49
N SER A 146 -1.27 -10.57 -6.41
CA SER A 146 -1.52 -11.13 -7.74
C SER A 146 -0.28 -11.17 -8.64
N GLY A 147 0.75 -10.37 -8.33
CA GLY A 147 1.98 -10.25 -9.13
C GLY A 147 1.77 -9.61 -10.51
N LYS A 148 0.59 -9.01 -10.76
CA LYS A 148 0.26 -8.41 -12.07
C LYS A 148 0.69 -6.96 -12.20
N TYR A 149 0.90 -6.27 -11.08
CA TYR A 149 1.12 -4.83 -11.03
C TYR A 149 2.49 -4.48 -10.49
N HIS A 150 3.05 -3.41 -11.00
CA HIS A 150 4.34 -2.88 -10.57
C HIS A 150 4.19 -1.86 -9.43
N ALA A 151 3.02 -1.19 -9.36
CA ALA A 151 2.64 -0.38 -8.21
C ALA A 151 1.10 -0.32 -8.07
N ILE A 152 0.63 -0.03 -6.87
CA ILE A 152 -0.80 0.13 -6.55
C ILE A 152 -1.00 1.51 -5.94
N LEU A 153 -1.81 2.32 -6.59
CA LEU A 153 -2.20 3.63 -6.10
C LEU A 153 -3.53 3.54 -5.36
N CYS A 154 -3.58 4.07 -4.14
CA CYS A 154 -4.75 4.02 -3.27
C CYS A 154 -5.34 5.42 -3.12
N ILE A 155 -6.52 5.66 -3.68
CA ILE A 155 -7.21 6.96 -3.67
C ILE A 155 -8.46 6.91 -2.80
N GLY A 156 -8.57 7.85 -1.88
CA GLY A 156 -9.71 8.01 -0.99
C GLY A 156 -9.81 9.42 -0.44
N ALA A 157 -10.91 9.72 0.25
CA ALA A 157 -11.08 10.96 0.97
C ALA A 157 -11.88 10.72 2.25
N VAL A 158 -11.29 11.05 3.38
CA VAL A 158 -11.91 10.96 4.71
C VAL A 158 -12.03 12.38 5.25
N ILE A 159 -13.26 12.81 5.47
CA ILE A 159 -13.58 14.16 5.97
C ILE A 159 -14.19 13.99 7.37
N ARG A 160 -13.66 14.73 8.35
CA ARG A 160 -14.12 14.65 9.74
C ARG A 160 -15.55 15.13 9.85
N GLY A 161 -16.41 14.32 10.44
CA GLY A 161 -17.76 14.65 10.86
C GLY A 161 -17.83 14.79 12.39
N ASP A 162 -19.04 14.70 12.94
CA ASP A 162 -19.33 14.95 14.37
C ASP A 162 -18.86 13.83 15.31
N THR A 163 -18.44 12.68 14.77
CA THR A 163 -18.10 11.51 15.54
C THR A 163 -16.64 11.10 15.39
N THR A 164 -16.14 10.27 16.31
CA THR A 164 -14.78 9.70 16.25
C THR A 164 -14.60 8.65 15.13
N HIS A 165 -15.64 8.37 14.35
CA HIS A 165 -15.58 7.42 13.23
C HIS A 165 -14.51 7.82 12.19
N TYR A 166 -14.29 9.12 11.99
CA TYR A 166 -13.20 9.63 11.16
C TYR A 166 -11.85 9.02 11.54
N ASP A 167 -11.50 9.02 12.84
CA ASP A 167 -10.20 8.54 13.31
C ASP A 167 -10.04 7.05 13.05
N ALA A 168 -11.11 6.27 13.24
CA ALA A 168 -11.13 4.84 12.95
C ALA A 168 -10.89 4.55 11.45
N VAL A 169 -11.59 5.27 10.56
CA VAL A 169 -11.47 5.08 9.11
C VAL A 169 -10.11 5.56 8.59
N ALA A 170 -9.66 6.75 9.01
CA ALA A 170 -8.39 7.33 8.57
C ALA A 170 -7.20 6.46 8.98
N ASN A 171 -7.15 6.02 10.25
CA ASN A 171 -6.11 5.14 10.76
C ASN A 171 -6.14 3.75 10.10
N SER A 172 -7.33 3.19 9.89
CA SER A 172 -7.48 1.90 9.23
C SER A 172 -7.05 1.95 7.77
N ALA A 173 -7.39 3.03 7.04
CA ALA A 173 -6.95 3.22 5.66
C ALA A 173 -5.42 3.32 5.58
N ALA A 174 -4.79 4.14 6.43
CA ALA A 174 -3.34 4.30 6.44
C ALA A 174 -2.61 2.99 6.79
N SER A 175 -3.03 2.34 7.88
CA SER A 175 -2.45 1.06 8.32
C SER A 175 -2.70 -0.05 7.29
N GLY A 176 -3.87 -0.07 6.66
CA GLY A 176 -4.24 -1.04 5.65
C GLY A 176 -3.37 -0.92 4.39
N VAL A 177 -3.15 0.29 3.89
CA VAL A 177 -2.29 0.53 2.72
C VAL A 177 -0.83 0.21 3.03
N LEU A 178 -0.31 0.61 4.21
CA LEU A 178 1.02 0.24 4.66
C LEU A 178 1.18 -1.29 4.72
N SER A 179 0.24 -1.97 5.37
CA SER A 179 0.24 -3.44 5.47
C SER A 179 0.16 -4.10 4.10
N ALA A 180 -0.64 -3.56 3.18
CA ALA A 180 -0.72 -4.05 1.81
C ALA A 180 0.66 -4.01 1.13
N GLY A 181 1.38 -2.89 1.22
CA GLY A 181 2.73 -2.76 0.65
C GLY A 181 3.74 -3.73 1.26
N LEU A 182 3.71 -3.90 2.59
CA LEU A 182 4.62 -4.81 3.29
C LEU A 182 4.39 -6.29 2.93
N HIS A 183 3.15 -6.68 2.60
CA HIS A 183 2.77 -8.07 2.36
C HIS A 183 2.46 -8.39 0.88
N SER A 184 2.74 -7.46 -0.03
CA SER A 184 2.47 -7.57 -1.47
C SER A 184 3.54 -8.33 -2.27
N GLY A 185 4.61 -8.81 -1.61
CA GLY A 185 5.72 -9.43 -2.31
C GLY A 185 6.64 -8.44 -3.05
N GLY A 186 6.68 -7.20 -2.59
CA GLY A 186 7.56 -6.15 -3.14
C GLY A 186 6.85 -5.12 -4.03
N VAL A 187 5.54 -5.25 -4.24
CA VAL A 187 4.76 -4.25 -4.99
C VAL A 187 4.47 -3.04 -4.09
N PRO A 188 4.95 -1.83 -4.42
CA PRO A 188 4.68 -0.64 -3.62
C PRO A 188 3.21 -0.26 -3.66
N CYS A 189 2.64 0.08 -2.49
CA CYS A 189 1.30 0.62 -2.36
C CYS A 189 1.40 2.08 -1.94
N ILE A 190 0.96 2.98 -2.82
CA ILE A 190 1.08 4.42 -2.65
C ILE A 190 -0.17 4.98 -1.97
N PHE A 191 0.00 5.73 -0.90
CA PHE A 191 -1.09 6.31 -0.12
C PHE A 191 -1.52 7.66 -0.70
N GLY A 192 -2.63 7.66 -1.42
CA GLY A 192 -3.29 8.85 -2.00
C GLY A 192 -4.62 9.16 -1.32
N VAL A 193 -4.79 8.81 -0.04
CA VAL A 193 -6.02 9.10 0.71
C VAL A 193 -5.92 10.45 1.38
N LEU A 194 -6.83 11.36 1.05
CA LEU A 194 -6.94 12.65 1.71
C LEU A 194 -7.61 12.51 3.08
N THR A 195 -7.08 13.23 4.07
CA THR A 195 -7.68 13.41 5.38
C THR A 195 -7.91 14.89 5.62
N CYS A 196 -9.14 15.29 5.93
CA CYS A 196 -9.52 16.69 6.15
C CYS A 196 -10.19 16.83 7.52
N ASP A 197 -9.61 17.68 8.37
CA ASP A 197 -9.96 17.81 9.79
C ASP A 197 -11.04 18.89 10.05
N ASN A 198 -11.80 19.30 9.06
CA ASN A 198 -12.76 20.37 9.27
C ASN A 198 -14.18 19.83 9.41
N MET A 199 -14.83 20.16 10.52
CA MET A 199 -16.23 19.83 10.83
C MET A 199 -17.24 20.73 10.13
N ASP A 200 -16.77 21.86 9.53
CA ASP A 200 -17.62 22.83 8.86
C ASP A 200 -17.69 22.58 7.34
N GLN A 201 -18.53 23.36 6.64
CA GLN A 201 -18.66 23.36 5.17
C GLN A 201 -17.32 23.49 4.43
N PHE A 202 -16.27 23.91 5.12
CA PHE A 202 -14.90 24.04 4.61
C PHE A 202 -14.15 22.70 4.43
N GLY A 203 -14.57 21.59 5.06
CA GLY A 203 -13.91 20.30 4.91
C GLY A 203 -13.92 19.78 3.47
N TYR A 204 -15.04 19.92 2.79
CA TYR A 204 -15.16 19.64 1.36
C TYR A 204 -14.33 20.62 0.51
N VAL A 205 -14.29 21.90 0.89
CA VAL A 205 -13.47 22.91 0.20
C VAL A 205 -11.99 22.58 0.33
N GLN A 206 -11.52 22.12 1.49
CA GLN A 206 -10.13 21.67 1.66
C GLN A 206 -9.83 20.45 0.80
N ALA A 207 -10.72 19.47 0.76
CA ALA A 207 -10.58 18.28 -0.04
C ALA A 207 -10.55 18.62 -1.55
N LEU A 208 -11.47 19.44 -2.02
CA LEU A 208 -11.53 19.91 -3.43
C LEU A 208 -10.31 20.76 -3.80
N ASN A 209 -9.80 21.60 -2.89
CA ASN A 209 -8.57 22.35 -3.14
C ASN A 209 -7.36 21.45 -3.37
N ARG A 210 -7.33 20.25 -2.80
CA ARG A 210 -6.28 19.24 -2.99
C ARG A 210 -6.59 18.23 -4.09
N ALA A 211 -7.79 18.28 -4.64
CA ALA A 211 -8.24 17.41 -5.73
C ALA A 211 -8.28 18.15 -7.10
N GLY A 212 -7.44 19.16 -7.28
CA GLY A 212 -7.35 19.95 -8.50
C GLY A 212 -7.68 21.42 -8.34
N GLY A 213 -7.94 21.88 -7.08
CA GLY A 213 -8.13 23.31 -6.77
C GLY A 213 -6.80 24.04 -6.49
N LYS A 214 -6.83 25.01 -5.59
CA LYS A 214 -5.70 25.92 -5.30
C LYS A 214 -4.43 25.21 -4.81
N SER A 215 -4.55 24.04 -4.18
CA SER A 215 -3.43 23.26 -3.62
C SER A 215 -2.98 22.12 -4.52
N GLY A 216 -3.29 22.18 -5.81
CA GLY A 216 -2.94 21.15 -6.78
C GLY A 216 -3.80 19.88 -6.67
N ASN A 217 -3.30 18.78 -7.23
CA ASN A 217 -4.02 17.50 -7.22
C ASN A 217 -3.15 16.41 -6.56
N LYS A 218 -3.56 15.97 -5.38
CA LYS A 218 -2.83 14.94 -4.62
C LYS A 218 -2.89 13.55 -5.27
N GLY A 219 -3.88 13.28 -6.11
CA GLY A 219 -3.91 12.07 -6.94
C GLY A 219 -2.81 12.08 -8.00
N ALA A 220 -2.58 13.24 -8.61
CA ALA A 220 -1.47 13.44 -9.57
C ALA A 220 -0.10 13.25 -8.90
N GLU A 221 0.10 13.83 -7.70
CA GLU A 221 1.35 13.68 -6.94
C GLU A 221 1.58 12.21 -6.52
N ALA A 222 0.53 11.53 -6.10
CA ALA A 222 0.61 10.12 -5.72
C ALA A 222 0.89 9.21 -6.94
N ALA A 223 0.32 9.53 -8.10
CA ALA A 223 0.62 8.82 -9.35
C ALA A 223 2.08 9.04 -9.78
N LEU A 224 2.62 10.26 -9.62
CA LEU A 224 4.03 10.52 -9.86
C LEU A 224 4.93 9.66 -8.97
N THR A 225 4.56 9.51 -7.69
CA THR A 225 5.26 8.60 -6.77
C THR A 225 5.20 7.14 -7.23
N ALA A 226 4.08 6.72 -7.85
CA ALA A 226 3.93 5.35 -8.35
C ALA A 226 4.81 5.06 -9.58
N VAL A 227 5.13 6.09 -10.36
CA VAL A 227 5.97 5.99 -11.57
C VAL A 227 7.46 6.06 -11.24
N SER A 228 7.83 6.67 -10.10
CA SER A 228 9.23 6.85 -9.66
C SER A 228 9.82 5.61 -9.03
#